data_c49d740a9c7a2665108fd83709823e8f
#
_entry.id   c49d740a9c7a2665108fd83709823e8f
#
_cell.length_a   1.000
_cell.length_b   1.000
_cell.length_c   1.000
_cell.angle_alpha   90.00
_cell.angle_beta   90.00
_cell.angle_gamma   90.00
#
_symmetry.space_group_name_H-M   'P 1'
#
loop_
_entity.id
_entity.type
_entity.pdbx_description
1 polymer ?
#
loop_
_entity_poly.entity_id
_entity_poly.type
_entity_poly.pdbx_seq_one_letter_code
_entity_poly.pdbx_strand_id
1 'polypeptide(L)'
;MLFRSQEYSYREFADEIDEILKKVIRSGKGLEMNMGGVKYGLGFANPHPDVMKRYRELGGEIVTVGADAHRPEHVAYDFEEAGEILKSCGFHYYTEFKGRKPVFQRIP
;
A
#
# COMPACT_ATOMS: atom_id res chain seq x y z
N MET A 1 23.69 -5.96 -0.94
CA MET A 1 22.54 -6.68 -1.13
C MET A 1 21.33 -6.04 -0.67
N LEU A 2 21.30 -5.51 0.50
CA LEU A 2 20.14 -4.84 0.95
C LEU A 2 19.75 -3.70 0.08
N PHE A 3 20.72 -3.10 -0.56
CA PHE A 3 20.40 -2.02 -1.37
C PHE A 3 19.68 -2.41 -2.57
N ARG A 4 19.80 -3.63 -2.99
CA ARG A 4 19.08 -4.07 -4.15
C ARG A 4 17.61 -4.08 -3.93
N SER A 5 17.15 -4.30 -2.71
CA SER A 5 15.72 -4.23 -2.45
C SER A 5 15.21 -2.81 -2.54
N GLN A 6 16.07 -1.81 -2.39
CA GLN A 6 15.66 -0.44 -2.58
C GLN A 6 15.52 -0.10 -4.06
N GLU A 7 16.26 -0.82 -4.89
CA GLU A 7 16.17 -0.64 -6.32
C GLU A 7 15.22 -1.63 -6.94
N TYR A 8 14.65 -2.51 -6.12
CA TYR A 8 13.70 -3.49 -6.56
C TYR A 8 12.55 -2.80 -7.27
N SER A 9 12.21 -3.27 -8.43
CA SER A 9 11.08 -2.76 -9.16
C SER A 9 10.16 -3.90 -9.53
N TYR A 10 8.90 -3.57 -9.74
CA TYR A 10 7.92 -4.54 -10.18
C TYR A 10 8.42 -5.32 -11.40
N ARG A 11 9.17 -4.67 -12.28
CA ARG A 11 9.61 -5.30 -13.54
C ARG A 11 10.45 -6.55 -13.38
N GLU A 12 11.28 -6.61 -12.33
CA GLU A 12 12.17 -7.76 -12.13
C GLU A 12 11.40 -9.03 -11.82
N PHE A 13 10.27 -8.91 -11.13
CA PHE A 13 9.51 -10.06 -10.68
C PHE A 13 8.05 -9.94 -11.09
N ALA A 14 7.81 -9.34 -12.24
CA ALA A 14 6.45 -9.00 -12.67
C ALA A 14 5.50 -10.19 -12.67
N ASP A 15 5.94 -11.31 -13.19
CA ASP A 15 5.06 -12.47 -13.29
C ASP A 15 4.69 -13.04 -11.93
N GLU A 16 5.67 -13.13 -11.03
CA GLU A 16 5.44 -13.64 -9.69
C GLU A 16 4.58 -12.70 -8.88
N ILE A 17 4.83 -11.40 -9.00
CA ILE A 17 4.06 -10.39 -8.30
C ILE A 17 2.62 -10.40 -8.79
N ASP A 18 2.41 -10.44 -10.09
CA ASP A 18 1.07 -10.46 -10.65
C ASP A 18 0.27 -11.66 -10.15
N GLU A 19 0.90 -12.83 -10.07
CA GLU A 19 0.22 -14.01 -9.58
C GLU A 19 -0.21 -13.87 -8.11
N ILE A 20 0.67 -13.30 -7.29
CA ILE A 20 0.36 -13.07 -5.89
C ILE A 20 -0.78 -12.06 -5.77
N LEU A 21 -0.71 -10.97 -6.51
CA LEU A 21 -1.75 -9.94 -6.46
C LEU A 21 -3.10 -10.46 -6.92
N LYS A 22 -3.11 -11.27 -7.97
CA LYS A 22 -4.35 -11.88 -8.44
C LYS A 22 -4.96 -12.79 -7.39
N LYS A 23 -4.14 -13.54 -6.66
CA LYS A 23 -4.64 -14.38 -5.58
C LYS A 23 -5.24 -13.57 -4.45
N VAL A 24 -4.59 -12.45 -4.08
CA VAL A 24 -5.11 -11.57 -3.05
C VAL A 24 -6.49 -11.04 -3.46
N ILE A 25 -6.60 -10.58 -4.69
CA ILE A 25 -7.86 -10.02 -5.20
C ILE A 25 -8.96 -11.09 -5.22
N ARG A 26 -8.65 -12.28 -5.74
CA ARG A 26 -9.63 -13.35 -5.82
C ARG A 26 -10.11 -13.84 -4.46
N SER A 27 -9.27 -13.73 -3.45
CA SER A 27 -9.62 -14.18 -2.11
C SER A 27 -10.45 -13.16 -1.35
N GLY A 28 -10.68 -11.99 -1.90
CA GLY A 28 -11.43 -10.94 -1.23
C GLY A 28 -10.63 -10.22 -0.16
N LYS A 29 -9.32 -10.45 -0.12
CA LYS A 29 -8.42 -9.77 0.81
C LYS A 29 -7.83 -8.54 0.14
N GLY A 30 -7.06 -7.77 0.90
CA GLY A 30 -6.45 -6.57 0.39
C GLY A 30 -4.98 -6.47 0.75
N LEU A 31 -4.40 -5.34 0.41
CA LEU A 31 -3.03 -5.03 0.76
C LEU A 31 -3.01 -3.96 1.84
N GLU A 32 -1.98 -3.99 2.66
CA GLU A 32 -1.74 -2.92 3.62
C GLU A 32 -0.55 -2.11 3.15
N MET A 33 -0.72 -0.80 3.06
CA MET A 33 0.39 0.11 2.82
C MET A 33 0.98 0.51 4.17
N ASN A 34 2.20 0.09 4.43
CA ASN A 34 2.88 0.39 5.68
C ASN A 34 3.85 1.55 5.46
N MET A 35 3.70 2.60 6.26
CA MET A 35 4.51 3.81 6.13
C MET A 35 5.81 3.77 6.94
N GLY A 36 6.06 2.67 7.64
CA GLY A 36 7.27 2.53 8.44
C GLY A 36 8.56 2.68 7.63
N GLY A 37 8.55 2.19 6.39
CA GLY A 37 9.72 2.32 5.52
C GLY A 37 10.12 3.76 5.25
N VAL A 38 9.14 4.63 5.02
CA VAL A 38 9.39 6.05 4.81
C VAL A 38 9.94 6.68 6.07
N LYS A 39 9.32 6.35 7.21
CA LYS A 39 9.69 6.91 8.50
C LYS A 39 11.12 6.58 8.90
N TYR A 40 11.58 5.38 8.55
CA TYR A 40 12.91 4.92 8.94
C TYR A 40 13.95 5.11 7.85
N GLY A 41 13.67 5.95 6.88
CA GLY A 41 14.67 6.34 5.90
C GLY A 41 14.87 5.39 4.74
N LEU A 42 13.97 4.44 4.54
CA LEU A 42 14.07 3.55 3.39
C LEU A 42 13.66 4.23 2.10
N GLY A 43 12.99 5.37 2.20
CA GLY A 43 12.66 6.17 1.04
C GLY A 43 11.36 5.80 0.35
N PHE A 44 10.68 4.75 0.78
CA PHE A 44 9.42 4.35 0.17
C PHE A 44 8.58 3.54 1.15
N ALA A 45 7.28 3.52 0.90
CA ALA A 45 6.35 2.72 1.67
C ALA A 45 6.49 1.24 1.30
N ASN A 46 5.96 0.36 2.12
CA ASN A 46 6.00 -1.06 1.87
C ASN A 46 4.56 -1.59 1.78
N PRO A 47 4.14 -2.21 0.65
CA PRO A 47 4.96 -2.54 -0.51
C PRO A 47 5.32 -1.32 -1.35
N HIS A 48 6.28 -1.50 -2.24
CA HIS A 48 6.73 -0.41 -3.10
C HIS A 48 5.57 0.14 -3.92
N PRO A 49 5.53 1.45 -4.18
CA PRO A 49 4.42 2.04 -4.95
C PRO A 49 4.17 1.38 -6.30
N ASP A 50 5.20 0.87 -6.98
CA ASP A 50 5.00 0.17 -8.24
C ASP A 50 4.13 -1.07 -8.07
N VAL A 51 4.28 -1.78 -6.97
CA VAL A 51 3.46 -2.95 -6.66
C VAL A 51 2.03 -2.52 -6.35
N MET A 52 1.86 -1.44 -5.60
CA MET A 52 0.54 -0.91 -5.28
C MET A 52 -0.20 -0.48 -6.54
N LYS A 53 0.51 0.18 -7.46
CA LYS A 53 -0.07 0.61 -8.71
C LYS A 53 -0.52 -0.58 -9.55
N ARG A 54 0.30 -1.62 -9.60
CA ARG A 54 -0.04 -2.83 -10.33
C ARG A 54 -1.24 -3.54 -9.72
N TYR A 55 -1.31 -3.58 -8.38
CA TYR A 55 -2.46 -4.14 -7.69
C TYR A 55 -3.74 -3.42 -8.12
N ARG A 56 -3.70 -2.10 -8.19
CA ARG A 56 -4.85 -1.33 -8.63
C ARG A 56 -5.18 -1.60 -10.09
N GLU A 57 -4.18 -1.71 -10.95
CA GLU A 57 -4.39 -2.02 -12.38
C GLU A 57 -5.05 -3.37 -12.59
N LEU A 58 -4.73 -4.33 -11.72
CA LEU A 58 -5.32 -5.66 -11.81
C LEU A 58 -6.72 -5.75 -11.22
N GLY A 59 -7.23 -4.66 -10.69
CA GLY A 59 -8.59 -4.60 -10.15
C GLY A 59 -8.67 -4.62 -8.63
N GLY A 60 -7.55 -4.47 -7.94
CA GLY A 60 -7.55 -4.42 -6.49
C GLY A 60 -8.17 -3.14 -5.96
N GLU A 61 -9.01 -3.25 -4.94
CA GLU A 61 -9.69 -2.11 -4.36
C GLU A 61 -9.44 -1.96 -2.86
N ILE A 62 -9.18 -3.06 -2.17
CA ILE A 62 -9.02 -3.05 -0.72
C ILE A 62 -7.58 -2.73 -0.37
N VAL A 63 -7.37 -1.55 0.21
CA VAL A 63 -6.06 -1.13 0.66
C VAL A 63 -6.20 -0.43 2.01
N THR A 64 -5.47 -0.93 3.00
CA THR A 64 -5.44 -0.32 4.32
C THR A 64 -4.14 0.43 4.51
N VAL A 65 -4.10 1.32 5.49
CA VAL A 65 -2.91 2.11 5.79
C VAL A 65 -2.43 1.79 7.20
N GLY A 66 -1.18 1.37 7.30
CA GLY A 66 -0.52 1.14 8.58
C GLY A 66 0.56 2.19 8.78
N ALA A 67 0.47 2.97 9.82
CA ALA A 67 1.39 4.07 10.08
C ALA A 67 2.58 3.67 10.93
N ASP A 68 2.41 2.66 11.76
CA ASP A 68 3.45 2.25 12.71
C ASP A 68 3.94 3.44 13.54
N ALA A 69 3.03 4.36 13.86
CA ALA A 69 3.35 5.57 14.60
C ALA A 69 3.00 5.39 16.08
N HIS A 70 3.86 5.92 16.94
CA HIS A 70 3.66 5.81 18.37
C HIS A 70 3.06 7.07 18.98
N ARG A 71 2.95 8.14 18.23
CA ARG A 71 2.40 9.41 18.69
C ARG A 71 1.29 9.89 17.76
N PRO A 72 0.23 10.47 18.32
CA PRO A 72 -0.91 10.91 17.50
C PRO A 72 -0.54 11.88 16.36
N GLU A 73 0.40 12.77 16.59
CA GLU A 73 0.80 13.71 15.55
C GLU A 73 1.48 13.01 14.39
N HIS A 74 2.17 11.91 14.66
CA HIS A 74 2.81 11.12 13.60
C HIS A 74 1.78 10.34 12.81
N VAL A 75 0.71 9.91 13.45
CA VAL A 75 -0.35 9.17 12.77
C VAL A 75 -0.98 10.04 11.69
N ALA A 76 -1.27 11.30 12.03
CA ALA A 76 -1.89 12.21 11.07
C ALA A 76 -0.97 12.48 9.89
N TYR A 77 0.32 12.69 10.16
CA TYR A 77 1.29 12.95 9.11
C TYR A 77 1.44 11.75 8.18
N ASP A 78 1.61 10.56 8.75
CA ASP A 78 1.78 9.35 7.97
C ASP A 78 0.55 9.05 7.11
N PHE A 79 -0.63 9.34 7.64
CA PHE A 79 -1.86 9.14 6.91
C PHE A 79 -1.95 10.06 5.70
N GLU A 80 -1.53 11.31 5.85
CA GLU A 80 -1.53 12.26 4.76
C GLU A 80 -0.55 11.85 3.66
N GLU A 81 0.65 11.41 4.04
CA GLU A 81 1.63 10.91 3.09
C GLU A 81 1.13 9.66 2.36
N ALA A 82 0.51 8.75 3.10
CA ALA A 82 -0.05 7.55 2.51
C ALA A 82 -1.12 7.90 1.48
N GLY A 83 -1.96 8.89 1.78
CA GLY A 83 -2.99 9.35 0.85
C GLY A 83 -2.39 9.83 -0.46
N GLU A 84 -1.32 10.61 -0.39
CA GLU A 84 -0.65 11.10 -1.58
C GLU A 84 -0.10 9.95 -2.43
N ILE A 85 0.54 8.98 -1.79
CA ILE A 85 1.08 7.82 -2.48
C ILE A 85 -0.03 7.00 -3.13
N LEU A 86 -1.12 6.75 -2.40
CA LEU A 86 -2.23 5.98 -2.93
C LEU A 86 -2.87 6.67 -4.13
N LYS A 87 -3.03 7.98 -4.07
CA LYS A 87 -3.57 8.72 -5.21
C LYS A 87 -2.67 8.58 -6.43
N SER A 88 -1.36 8.63 -6.23
CA SER A 88 -0.42 8.47 -7.33
C SER A 88 -0.48 7.08 -7.95
N CYS A 89 -0.95 6.10 -7.18
CA CYS A 89 -1.13 4.73 -7.66
C CYS A 89 -2.50 4.47 -8.28
N GLY A 90 -3.37 5.47 -8.28
CA GLY A 90 -4.69 5.35 -8.90
C GLY A 90 -5.83 5.06 -7.95
N PHE A 91 -5.60 5.11 -6.65
CA PHE A 91 -6.65 4.88 -5.67
C PHE A 91 -7.36 6.19 -5.34
N HIS A 92 -8.67 6.09 -5.13
CA HIS A 92 -9.47 7.21 -4.67
C HIS A 92 -9.99 6.97 -3.25
N TYR A 93 -9.91 5.73 -2.79
CA TYR A 93 -10.43 5.32 -1.49
C TYR A 93 -9.42 4.44 -0.78
N TYR A 94 -9.42 4.51 0.55
CA TYR A 94 -8.73 3.53 1.36
C TYR A 94 -9.79 2.77 2.15
N THR A 95 -9.39 1.66 2.77
CA THR A 95 -10.33 0.75 3.40
C THR A 95 -10.11 0.70 4.90
N GLU A 96 -11.22 0.72 5.65
CA GLU A 96 -11.22 0.42 7.07
C GLU A 96 -12.11 -0.79 7.26
N PHE A 97 -11.76 -1.64 8.23
CA PHE A 97 -12.61 -2.79 8.53
C PHE A 97 -13.40 -2.51 9.79
N LYS A 98 -14.73 -2.60 9.70
CA LYS A 98 -15.63 -2.41 10.83
C LYS A 98 -16.48 -3.66 10.94
N GLY A 99 -16.31 -4.39 12.06
CA GLY A 99 -17.02 -5.64 12.24
C GLY A 99 -16.72 -6.65 11.14
N ARG A 100 -15.48 -6.70 10.70
CA ARG A 100 -14.98 -7.59 9.65
C ARG A 100 -15.48 -7.24 8.24
N LYS A 101 -16.17 -6.11 8.10
CA LYS A 101 -16.64 -5.67 6.78
C LYS A 101 -15.79 -4.51 6.29
N PRO A 102 -15.42 -4.51 5.02
CA PRO A 102 -14.67 -3.38 4.48
C PRO A 102 -15.58 -2.16 4.29
N VAL A 103 -15.07 -1.02 4.72
CA VAL A 103 -15.75 0.26 4.54
C VAL A 103 -14.77 1.15 3.80
N PHE A 104 -15.20 1.70 2.67
CA PHE A 104 -14.33 2.51 1.84
C PHE A 104 -14.47 3.99 2.22
N GLN A 105 -13.34 4.62 2.49
CA GLN A 105 -13.30 6.02 2.87
C GLN A 105 -12.56 6.78 1.78
N ARG A 106 -13.09 7.93 1.40
CA ARG A 106 -12.46 8.74 0.36
C ARG A 106 -11.14 9.32 0.85
N ILE A 107 -10.12 9.25 -0.01
CA ILE A 107 -8.83 9.86 0.28
C ILE A 107 -8.97 11.36 0.08
N PRO A 108 -8.62 12.18 1.09
CA PRO A 108 -8.76 13.64 1.00
C PRO A 108 -7.96 14.27 -0.13
#